data_0f0441667cdc4847b9a95dfb76d5aafc
#
_entry.id   0f0441667cdc4847b9a95dfb76d5aafc
#
_cell.length_a   1.000
_cell.length_b   1.000
_cell.length_c   1.000
_cell.angle_alpha   90.00
_cell.angle_beta   90.00
_cell.angle_gamma   90.00
#
_symmetry.space_group_name_H-M   'P 1'
#
loop_
_entity.id
_entity.type
_entity.pdbx_description
1 polymer ?
#
loop_
_entity_poly.entity_id
_entity_poly.type
_entity_poly.pdbx_seq_one_letter_code
_entity_poly.pdbx_strand_id
1 'polypeptide(L)'
;MAEPLVLINVFEVPAGEAEQFIAAWEKMRDYLKSQPGYIDTALHQAISPEADFQFVNVAHWRTAEEFLAATQTSEFLDSAVGLVGYPLHPSLYRVVRT
;
A
#
# COMPACT_ATOMS: atom_id res chain seq x y z
N MET A 1 4.96 4.28 -24.90
CA MET A 1 4.53 4.82 -23.59
C MET A 1 4.39 3.69 -22.61
N ALA A 2 5.02 3.82 -21.46
CA ALA A 2 4.92 2.78 -20.43
C ALA A 2 3.57 2.87 -19.74
N GLU A 3 2.95 1.73 -19.48
CA GLU A 3 1.74 1.68 -18.68
C GLU A 3 2.08 1.91 -17.21
N PRO A 4 1.18 2.50 -16.42
CA PRO A 4 1.38 2.59 -14.98
C PRO A 4 1.55 1.22 -14.36
N LEU A 5 2.38 1.16 -13.32
CA LEU A 5 2.55 -0.06 -12.53
C LEU A 5 1.47 -0.13 -11.47
N VAL A 6 1.07 -1.34 -11.15
CA VAL A 6 0.10 -1.60 -10.09
C VAL A 6 0.85 -2.16 -8.88
N LEU A 7 0.78 -1.44 -7.77
CA LEU A 7 1.25 -1.96 -6.50
C LEU A 7 0.08 -2.67 -5.83
N ILE A 8 0.25 -3.94 -5.51
CA ILE A 8 -0.73 -4.67 -4.72
C ILE A 8 -0.03 -5.11 -3.44
N ASN A 9 -0.59 -4.73 -2.31
CA ASN A 9 -0.03 -5.04 -1.00
C ASN A 9 -1.14 -5.60 -0.12
N VAL A 10 -1.00 -6.84 0.32
CA VAL A 10 -1.97 -7.47 1.21
C VAL A 10 -1.41 -7.47 2.63
N PHE A 11 -2.30 -7.25 3.61
CA PHE A 11 -1.90 -7.12 5.00
C PHE A 11 -2.62 -8.15 5.86
N GLU A 12 -1.90 -8.69 6.84
CA GLU A 12 -2.49 -9.53 7.87
C GLU A 12 -2.77 -8.67 9.08
N VAL A 13 -4.05 -8.43 9.35
CA VAL A 13 -4.49 -7.55 10.44
C VAL A 13 -5.37 -8.35 11.38
N PRO A 14 -4.98 -8.47 12.67
CA PRO A 14 -5.78 -9.21 13.64
C PRO A 14 -7.17 -8.63 13.82
N ALA A 15 -8.12 -9.47 14.21
CA ALA A 15 -9.46 -9.05 14.51
C ALA A 15 -9.43 -8.00 15.64
N GLY A 16 -10.22 -6.95 15.46
CA GLY A 16 -10.31 -5.86 16.45
C GLY A 16 -9.30 -4.74 16.23
N GLU A 17 -8.39 -4.86 15.26
CA GLU A 17 -7.37 -3.84 14.99
C GLU A 17 -7.59 -3.07 13.69
N ALA A 18 -8.77 -3.19 13.08
CA ALA A 18 -9.03 -2.56 11.79
C ALA A 18 -8.85 -1.04 11.82
N GLU A 19 -9.45 -0.38 12.80
CA GLU A 19 -9.38 1.09 12.87
C GLU A 19 -7.96 1.57 13.13
N GLN A 20 -7.23 0.89 14.01
CA GLN A 20 -5.85 1.21 14.30
C GLN A 20 -4.97 1.05 13.06
N PHE A 21 -5.17 -0.05 12.33
CA PHE A 21 -4.44 -0.31 11.09
C PHE A 21 -4.74 0.77 10.05
N ILE A 22 -6.02 1.11 9.85
CA ILE A 22 -6.41 2.12 8.85
C ILE A 22 -5.76 3.46 9.17
N ALA A 23 -5.76 3.88 10.42
CA ALA A 23 -5.15 5.15 10.82
C ALA A 23 -3.64 5.16 10.54
N ALA A 24 -2.96 4.05 10.82
CA ALA A 24 -1.52 3.93 10.54
C ALA A 24 -1.26 3.94 9.02
N TRP A 25 -2.11 3.27 8.25
CA TRP A 25 -2.00 3.24 6.80
C TRP A 25 -2.21 4.62 6.18
N GLU A 26 -3.18 5.37 6.68
CA GLU A 26 -3.46 6.72 6.19
C GLU A 26 -2.26 7.65 6.35
N LYS A 27 -1.53 7.52 7.43
CA LYS A 27 -0.34 8.33 7.67
C LYS A 27 0.73 8.07 6.62
N MET A 28 0.95 6.80 6.29
CA MET A 28 1.90 6.41 5.24
C MET A 28 1.42 6.91 3.87
N ARG A 29 0.13 6.74 3.58
CA ARG A 29 -0.45 7.22 2.33
C ARG A 29 -0.26 8.71 2.15
N ASP A 30 -0.47 9.50 3.19
CA ASP A 30 -0.36 10.96 3.12
C ASP A 30 1.06 11.40 2.72
N TYR A 31 2.06 10.66 3.16
CA TYR A 31 3.42 10.90 2.70
C TYR A 31 3.57 10.51 1.22
N LEU A 32 3.13 9.31 0.84
CA LEU A 32 3.35 8.80 -0.50
C LEU A 32 2.63 9.61 -1.57
N LYS A 33 1.45 10.13 -1.28
CA LYS A 33 0.67 10.85 -2.30
C LYS A 33 1.31 12.17 -2.74
N SER A 34 2.30 12.67 -2.01
CA SER A 34 3.04 13.86 -2.39
C SER A 34 4.31 13.55 -3.16
N GLN A 35 4.62 12.27 -3.38
CA GLN A 35 5.88 11.86 -4.00
C GLN A 35 5.76 11.80 -5.53
N PRO A 36 6.87 12.08 -6.24
CA PRO A 36 6.87 11.98 -7.70
C PRO A 36 6.48 10.57 -8.15
N GLY A 37 5.65 10.50 -9.17
CA GLY A 37 5.22 9.23 -9.76
C GLY A 37 3.99 8.61 -9.14
N TYR A 38 3.56 9.08 -7.98
CA TYR A 38 2.32 8.60 -7.36
C TYR A 38 1.11 9.00 -8.25
N ILE A 39 0.22 8.05 -8.50
CA ILE A 39 -1.00 8.31 -9.27
C ILE A 39 -2.22 8.23 -8.36
N ASP A 40 -2.45 7.06 -7.75
CA ASP A 40 -3.59 6.86 -6.84
C ASP A 40 -3.35 5.66 -5.94
N THR A 41 -4.20 5.51 -4.96
CA THR A 41 -4.25 4.34 -4.08
C THR A 41 -5.67 4.12 -3.58
N ALA A 42 -5.99 2.87 -3.29
CA ALA A 42 -7.25 2.51 -2.65
C ALA A 42 -7.02 1.33 -1.72
N LEU A 43 -7.32 1.54 -0.44
CA LEU A 43 -7.26 0.47 0.54
C LEU A 43 -8.62 -0.22 0.57
N HIS A 44 -8.60 -1.54 0.37
CA HIS A 44 -9.81 -2.37 0.38
C HIS A 44 -9.86 -3.19 1.65
N GLN A 45 -11.05 -3.33 2.21
CA GLN A 45 -11.28 -4.22 3.35
C GLN A 45 -12.15 -5.38 2.89
N ALA A 46 -11.80 -6.60 3.29
CA ALA A 46 -12.59 -7.78 2.96
C ALA A 46 -14.00 -7.68 3.55
N ILE A 47 -14.99 -8.10 2.77
CA ILE A 47 -16.37 -8.15 3.24
C ILE A 47 -16.55 -9.33 4.19
N SER A 48 -15.91 -10.48 3.87
CA SER A 48 -15.99 -11.67 4.70
C SER A 48 -15.01 -11.59 5.86
N PRO A 49 -15.45 -11.82 7.11
CA PRO A 49 -14.52 -11.89 8.23
C PRO A 49 -13.58 -13.09 8.18
N GLU A 50 -13.85 -14.05 7.29
CA GLU A 50 -13.04 -15.26 7.14
C GLU A 50 -11.98 -15.15 6.05
N ALA A 51 -11.90 -14.01 5.35
CA ALA A 51 -10.90 -13.81 4.31
C ALA A 51 -9.49 -13.89 4.92
N ASP A 52 -8.57 -14.54 4.19
CA ASP A 52 -7.18 -14.69 4.63
C ASP A 52 -6.50 -13.33 4.85
N PHE A 53 -6.80 -12.36 3.99
CA PHE A 53 -6.25 -11.03 4.09
C PHE A 53 -7.40 -10.03 4.23
N GLN A 54 -7.48 -9.39 5.37
CA GLN A 54 -8.57 -8.44 5.64
C GLN A 54 -8.38 -7.13 4.90
N PHE A 55 -7.15 -6.76 4.57
CA PHE A 55 -6.87 -5.49 3.89
C PHE A 55 -5.98 -5.72 2.68
N VAL A 56 -6.36 -5.08 1.57
CA VAL A 56 -5.60 -5.12 0.31
C VAL A 56 -5.49 -3.70 -0.21
N ASN A 57 -4.28 -3.22 -0.41
CA ASN A 57 -4.04 -1.92 -1.01
C ASN A 57 -3.72 -2.10 -2.49
N VAL A 58 -4.42 -1.36 -3.35
CA VAL A 58 -4.13 -1.32 -4.78
C VAL A 58 -3.79 0.13 -5.13
N ALA A 59 -2.59 0.34 -5.63
CA ALA A 59 -2.10 1.67 -5.98
C ALA A 59 -1.49 1.67 -7.37
N HIS A 60 -1.46 2.84 -7.99
CA HIS A 60 -0.83 3.00 -9.30
C HIS A 60 0.31 4.00 -9.19
N TRP A 61 1.44 3.66 -9.80
CA TRP A 61 2.63 4.49 -9.87
C TRP A 61 3.08 4.60 -11.32
N ARG A 62 3.65 5.74 -11.66
CA ARG A 62 4.09 6.00 -13.03
C ARG A 62 5.23 5.07 -13.43
N THR A 63 6.23 4.88 -12.56
CA THR A 63 7.37 4.00 -12.81
C THR A 63 7.78 3.28 -11.54
N ALA A 64 8.46 2.13 -11.71
CA ALA A 64 9.02 1.37 -10.60
C ALA A 64 10.11 2.17 -9.88
N GLU A 65 10.92 2.92 -10.63
CA GLU A 65 11.99 3.73 -10.07
C GLU A 65 11.45 4.79 -9.11
N GLU A 66 10.35 5.43 -9.48
CA GLU A 66 9.74 6.45 -8.64
C GLU A 66 9.14 5.85 -7.37
N PHE A 67 8.51 4.67 -7.49
CA PHE A 67 8.01 3.97 -6.31
C PHE A 67 9.16 3.60 -5.36
N LEU A 68 10.24 3.03 -5.90
CA LEU A 68 11.40 2.66 -5.08
C LEU A 68 12.05 3.88 -4.45
N ALA A 69 12.18 4.97 -5.19
CA ALA A 69 12.73 6.20 -4.65
C ALA A 69 11.90 6.74 -3.47
N ALA A 70 10.57 6.66 -3.58
CA ALA A 70 9.69 7.13 -2.51
C ALA A 70 9.75 6.26 -1.26
N THR A 71 9.99 4.96 -1.41
CA THR A 71 9.95 4.01 -0.30
C THR A 71 11.31 3.70 0.32
N GLN A 72 12.39 4.27 -0.23
CA GLN A 72 13.75 4.07 0.30
C GLN A 72 14.26 5.31 1.04
N THR A 73 13.36 6.05 1.69
CA THR A 73 13.71 7.28 2.41
C THR A 73 13.46 7.10 3.90
N SER A 74 14.14 7.93 4.71
CA SER A 74 13.86 7.96 6.15
C SER A 74 12.46 8.52 6.41
N GLU A 75 12.00 9.43 5.58
CA GLU A 75 10.65 10.00 5.69
C GLU A 75 9.58 8.93 5.49
N PHE A 76 9.81 8.00 4.55
CA PHE A 76 8.90 6.86 4.38
C PHE A 76 8.87 5.99 5.63
N LEU A 77 10.04 5.65 6.18
CA LEU A 77 10.13 4.81 7.38
C LEU A 77 9.40 5.46 8.54
N ASP A 78 9.56 6.77 8.72
CA ASP A 78 8.87 7.52 9.77
C ASP A 78 7.35 7.48 9.56
N SER A 79 6.89 7.63 8.32
CA SER A 79 5.46 7.63 8.00
C SER A 79 4.84 6.24 8.19
N ALA A 80 5.63 5.18 8.05
CA ALA A 80 5.14 3.80 8.08
C ALA A 80 5.35 3.12 9.44
N VAL A 81 5.85 3.85 10.45
CA VAL A 81 6.20 3.25 11.73
C VAL A 81 5.02 2.55 12.40
N GLY A 82 3.81 3.07 12.24
CA GLY A 82 2.61 2.45 12.81
C GLY A 82 2.18 1.15 12.15
N LEU A 83 2.78 0.82 11.00
CA LEU A 83 2.49 -0.43 10.28
C LEU A 83 3.45 -1.56 10.69
N VAL A 84 4.46 -1.25 11.47
CA VAL A 84 5.38 -2.28 11.97
C VAL A 84 4.61 -3.26 12.85
N GLY A 85 4.76 -4.54 12.58
CA GLY A 85 4.04 -5.58 13.31
C GLY A 85 2.85 -6.15 12.55
N TYR A 86 2.40 -5.50 11.48
CA TYR A 86 1.39 -6.07 10.58
C TYR A 86 2.13 -6.73 9.40
N PRO A 87 2.10 -8.06 9.28
CA PRO A 87 2.73 -8.71 8.13
C PRO A 87 2.14 -8.16 6.83
N LEU A 88 3.02 -7.87 5.88
CA LEU A 88 2.60 -7.30 4.60
C LEU A 88 3.31 -8.01 3.46
N HIS A 89 2.66 -8.00 2.29
CA HIS A 89 3.15 -8.73 1.13
C HIS A 89 3.04 -7.83 -0.11
N PRO A 90 3.92 -6.83 -0.25
CA PRO A 90 3.86 -5.91 -1.39
C PRO A 90 4.55 -6.48 -2.61
N SER A 91 4.00 -6.21 -3.78
CA SER A 91 4.68 -6.49 -5.03
C SER A 91 4.15 -5.55 -6.12
N LEU A 92 4.98 -5.34 -7.12
CA LEU A 92 4.60 -4.56 -8.29
C LEU A 92 4.11 -5.50 -9.39
N TYR A 93 3.03 -5.12 -10.02
CA TYR A 93 2.36 -5.92 -11.05
C TYR A 93 2.12 -5.09 -12.29
N ARG A 94 1.90 -5.75 -13.40
CA ARG A 94 1.40 -5.13 -14.62
C ARG A 94 0.18 -5.89 -15.09
N VAL A 95 -0.74 -5.20 -15.72
CA VAL A 95 -1.92 -5.84 -16.31
C VAL A 95 -1.48 -6.67 -17.51
N VAL A 96 -1.89 -7.92 -17.57
CA VAL A 96 -1.60 -8.80 -18.72
C VAL A 96 -2.85 -9.16 -19.50
N ARG A 97 -4.03 -8.98 -18.94
CA ARG A 97 -5.34 -9.19 -19.60
C ARG A 97 -6.38 -8.29 -18.95
N THR A 98 -7.37 -7.93 -19.72
CA THR A 98 -8.54 -7.20 -19.21
C THR A 98 -9.84 -7.91 -19.59
#